data_3eb5ec076b95b9c93deeda4f3b3e5e3d
#
_entry.id   3eb5ec076b95b9c93deeda4f3b3e5e3d
#
_cell.length_a   1.000
_cell.length_b   1.000
_cell.length_c   1.000
_cell.angle_alpha   90.00
_cell.angle_beta   90.00
_cell.angle_gamma   90.00
#
_symmetry.space_group_name_H-M   'P 1'
#
loop_
_entity.id
_entity.type
_entity.pdbx_description
1 polymer ?
#
loop_
_entity_poly.entity_id
_entity_poly.type
_entity_poly.pdbx_seq_one_letter_code
_entity_poly.pdbx_strand_id
1 'polypeptide(L)'
;MEQLFFIFLFKLCYTIRKKLYISKGVYISLSSLQSLDRALDILSLIHSNGGKMSVSSIAEVMNLHRSTVHRTLTTMYQKDFLSKDPKTGLYTIGSKALILGFSAANNLPIATTARPYMAFLAEKYSNSVSLSVIEGSNVFVIGNYSGYYTTTFYSLHENPLNCEAYRPAVAHCMLAYNCQLESSNEAIQIYLSKVSNSRFKGNFFTSIDDLVAYLKKVKNDGYAYESGEYHFDELCYCVPILNNKKAIATLSIYGHKSYLNKFHKQDIIKDLLDISKTISDLLSNS
;
A
#
# COMPACT_ATOMS: atom_id res chain seq x y z
N MET A 1 8.48 25.73 -1.14
CA MET A 1 7.04 25.92 -1.43
C MET A 1 6.24 24.61 -1.21
N GLU A 2 6.75 23.45 -1.57
CA GLU A 2 6.05 22.17 -1.40
C GLU A 2 5.77 21.78 0.07
N GLN A 3 6.69 22.03 0.99
CA GLN A 3 6.46 21.76 2.42
C GLN A 3 5.33 22.60 3.04
N LEU A 4 5.18 23.84 2.64
CA LEU A 4 4.09 24.72 3.10
C LEU A 4 2.73 24.28 2.55
N PHE A 5 2.69 23.76 1.33
CA PHE A 5 1.48 23.23 0.71
C PHE A 5 1.03 21.90 1.38
N PHE A 6 1.96 21.02 1.75
CA PHE A 6 1.67 19.80 2.49
C PHE A 6 1.15 20.09 3.91
N ILE A 7 1.76 21.05 4.61
CA ILE A 7 1.29 21.49 5.92
C ILE A 7 -0.13 22.07 5.84
N PHE A 8 -0.43 22.81 4.78
CA PHE A 8 -1.76 23.39 4.54
C PHE A 8 -2.79 22.28 4.22
N LEU A 9 -2.45 21.32 3.37
CA LEU A 9 -3.31 20.16 3.06
C LEU A 9 -3.56 19.29 4.30
N PHE A 10 -2.55 19.05 5.12
CA PHE A 10 -2.71 18.27 6.35
C PHE A 10 -3.61 19.00 7.36
N LYS A 11 -3.41 20.31 7.54
CA LYS A 11 -4.31 21.16 8.36
C LYS A 11 -5.74 21.12 7.84
N LEU A 12 -5.92 21.16 6.53
CA LEU A 12 -7.22 21.10 5.88
C LEU A 12 -7.87 19.73 6.06
N CYS A 13 -7.13 18.62 5.79
CA CYS A 13 -7.61 17.26 6.00
C CYS A 13 -7.90 16.95 7.46
N TYR A 14 -7.06 17.39 8.39
CA TYR A 14 -7.28 17.25 9.83
C TYR A 14 -8.54 17.97 10.28
N THR A 15 -8.73 19.20 9.81
CA THR A 15 -9.93 20.03 10.12
C THR A 15 -11.19 19.45 9.48
N ILE A 16 -11.10 18.95 8.24
CA ILE A 16 -12.22 18.33 7.51
C ILE A 16 -12.59 16.99 8.15
N ARG A 17 -11.61 16.17 8.55
CA ARG A 17 -11.85 14.89 9.24
C ARG A 17 -12.58 15.11 10.56
N LYS A 18 -12.18 16.12 11.32
CA LYS A 18 -12.88 16.53 12.54
C LYS A 18 -14.31 17.04 12.27
N LYS A 19 -14.56 17.72 11.14
CA LYS A 19 -15.90 18.17 10.71
C LYS A 19 -16.76 17.05 10.12
N LEU A 20 -16.18 16.09 9.39
CA LEU A 20 -16.90 14.95 8.79
C LEU A 20 -17.40 13.95 9.85
N TYR A 21 -16.70 13.81 10.98
CA TYR A 21 -17.21 13.07 12.13
C TYR A 21 -18.46 13.72 12.75
N ILE A 22 -18.61 15.03 12.59
CA ILE A 22 -19.78 15.80 13.06
C ILE A 22 -20.96 15.72 12.08
N SER A 23 -20.73 15.50 10.77
CA SER A 23 -21.78 15.57 9.73
C SER A 23 -22.54 14.26 9.49
N LYS A 24 -22.09 13.12 10.00
CA LYS A 24 -22.77 11.81 9.82
C LYS A 24 -23.79 11.44 10.90
N GLY A 25 -24.28 12.42 11.67
CA GLY A 25 -25.52 12.27 12.47
C GLY A 25 -25.57 11.16 13.54
N VAL A 26 -24.42 10.49 13.82
CA VAL A 26 -24.32 9.51 14.90
C VAL A 26 -23.56 10.19 16.04
N TYR A 27 -24.28 10.78 16.97
CA TYR A 27 -23.77 11.19 18.26
C TYR A 27 -23.44 9.95 19.10
N ILE A 28 -22.33 9.30 18.82
CA ILE A 28 -21.65 8.54 19.85
C ILE A 28 -20.70 9.54 20.49
N SER A 29 -21.07 10.08 21.62
CA SER A 29 -20.13 10.73 22.54
C SER A 29 -19.18 9.66 23.08
N LEU A 30 -18.27 9.19 22.22
CA LEU A 30 -17.11 8.47 22.64
C LEU A 30 -16.24 9.52 23.32
N SER A 31 -16.13 9.44 24.64
CA SER A 31 -15.13 10.17 25.41
C SER A 31 -13.76 9.70 24.95
N SER A 32 -13.26 10.26 23.84
CA SER A 32 -11.92 9.93 23.37
C SER A 32 -10.91 10.49 24.34
N LEU A 33 -9.91 9.69 24.69
CA LEU A 33 -8.80 10.16 25.52
C LEU A 33 -7.92 11.07 24.66
N GLN A 34 -8.10 12.37 24.80
CA GLN A 34 -7.41 13.40 24.00
C GLN A 34 -5.88 13.22 23.96
N SER A 35 -5.28 12.68 25.01
CA SER A 35 -3.84 12.38 25.06
C SER A 35 -3.47 11.22 24.14
N LEU A 36 -4.32 10.21 24.02
CA LEU A 36 -4.13 9.07 23.13
C LEU A 36 -4.33 9.48 21.67
N ASP A 37 -5.39 10.23 21.37
CA ASP A 37 -5.63 10.76 20.02
C ASP A 37 -4.43 11.57 19.54
N ARG A 38 -3.92 12.48 20.39
CA ARG A 38 -2.71 13.25 20.06
C ARG A 38 -1.47 12.40 19.80
N ALA A 39 -1.28 11.33 20.55
CA ALA A 39 -0.14 10.43 20.35
C ALA A 39 -0.23 9.70 19.01
N LEU A 40 -1.41 9.20 18.63
CA LEU A 40 -1.64 8.54 17.34
C LEU A 40 -1.52 9.51 16.17
N ASP A 41 -2.05 10.73 16.32
CA ASP A 41 -1.92 11.80 15.32
C ASP A 41 -0.44 12.17 15.09
N ILE A 42 0.38 12.20 16.15
CA ILE A 42 1.82 12.47 16.03
C ILE A 42 2.54 11.40 15.22
N LEU A 43 2.21 10.11 15.40
CA LEU A 43 2.80 9.04 14.58
C LEU A 43 2.48 9.25 13.10
N SER A 44 1.22 9.49 12.79
CA SER A 44 0.76 9.74 11.44
C SER A 44 1.40 10.99 10.84
N LEU A 45 1.55 12.04 11.65
CA LEU A 45 2.16 13.30 11.22
C LEU A 45 3.65 13.15 10.90
N ILE A 46 4.41 12.44 11.75
CA ILE A 46 5.84 12.18 11.50
C ILE A 46 5.99 11.37 10.22
N HIS A 47 5.15 10.34 10.02
CA HIS A 47 5.20 9.51 8.84
C HIS A 47 4.96 10.32 7.55
N SER A 48 3.89 11.13 7.49
CA SER A 48 3.54 11.92 6.31
C SER A 48 4.47 13.10 6.01
N ASN A 49 5.34 13.49 6.95
CA ASN A 49 6.30 14.59 6.80
C ASN A 49 7.75 14.12 6.63
N GLY A 50 7.97 13.09 5.85
CA GLY A 50 9.31 12.59 5.52
C GLY A 50 9.97 11.81 6.65
N GLY A 51 9.20 11.30 7.60
CA GLY A 51 9.63 10.37 8.65
C GLY A 51 10.36 11.00 9.83
N LYS A 52 10.55 12.33 9.87
CA LYS A 52 11.25 13.03 10.96
C LYS A 52 10.72 14.44 11.20
N MET A 53 10.50 14.79 12.47
CA MET A 53 10.02 16.14 12.84
C MET A 53 10.58 16.63 14.16
N SER A 54 10.63 17.96 14.33
CA SER A 54 10.98 18.62 15.60
C SER A 54 9.76 18.82 16.48
N VAL A 55 9.97 19.02 17.80
CA VAL A 55 8.91 19.41 18.75
C VAL A 55 8.18 20.66 18.27
N SER A 56 8.93 21.64 17.75
CA SER A 56 8.38 22.91 17.29
C SER A 56 7.49 22.75 16.08
N SER A 57 7.92 21.98 15.08
CA SER A 57 7.14 21.73 13.85
C SER A 57 5.85 20.95 14.17
N ILE A 58 5.93 19.95 15.05
CA ILE A 58 4.74 19.19 15.48
C ILE A 58 3.77 20.12 16.22
N ALA A 59 4.27 20.95 17.15
CA ALA A 59 3.44 21.88 17.91
C ALA A 59 2.72 22.88 17.00
N GLU A 60 3.41 23.41 15.99
CA GLU A 60 2.84 24.32 15.00
C GLU A 60 1.74 23.66 14.17
N VAL A 61 2.00 22.47 13.59
CA VAL A 61 1.03 21.78 12.74
C VAL A 61 -0.22 21.37 13.53
N MET A 62 -0.04 20.86 14.75
CA MET A 62 -1.14 20.41 15.61
C MET A 62 -1.83 21.55 16.36
N ASN A 63 -1.33 22.78 16.26
CA ASN A 63 -1.80 23.94 17.03
C ASN A 63 -1.85 23.65 18.54
N LEU A 64 -0.74 23.13 19.09
CA LEU A 64 -0.59 22.77 20.49
C LEU A 64 0.58 23.50 21.13
N HIS A 65 0.52 23.66 22.47
CA HIS A 65 1.67 24.17 23.24
C HIS A 65 2.87 23.22 23.14
N ARG A 66 4.08 23.74 22.97
CA ARG A 66 5.32 22.95 22.89
C ARG A 66 5.52 22.04 24.11
N SER A 67 5.13 22.49 25.29
CA SER A 67 5.22 21.68 26.51
C SER A 67 4.32 20.44 26.46
N THR A 68 3.11 20.56 25.90
CA THR A 68 2.18 19.44 25.72
C THR A 68 2.75 18.42 24.73
N VAL A 69 3.23 18.90 23.58
CA VAL A 69 3.86 18.05 22.55
C VAL A 69 5.09 17.36 23.13
N HIS A 70 5.97 18.10 23.83
CA HIS A 70 7.18 17.53 24.43
C HIS A 70 6.85 16.39 25.41
N ARG A 71 5.85 16.57 26.28
CA ARG A 71 5.43 15.51 27.22
C ARG A 71 4.94 14.26 26.47
N THR A 72 4.13 14.42 25.43
CA THR A 72 3.64 13.31 24.62
C THR A 72 4.80 12.59 23.93
N LEU A 73 5.70 13.32 23.28
CA LEU A 73 6.88 12.76 22.60
C LEU A 73 7.82 12.04 23.58
N THR A 74 8.02 12.59 24.79
CA THR A 74 8.84 11.94 25.83
C THR A 74 8.23 10.60 26.24
N THR A 75 6.91 10.54 26.46
CA THR A 75 6.23 9.30 26.80
C THR A 75 6.35 8.27 25.68
N MET A 76 6.14 8.69 24.44
CA MET A 76 6.25 7.79 23.26
C MET A 76 7.68 7.30 23.03
N TYR A 77 8.69 8.17 23.27
CA TYR A 77 10.11 7.82 23.22
C TYR A 77 10.47 6.78 24.28
N GLN A 78 10.02 6.97 25.54
CA GLN A 78 10.23 6.01 26.64
C GLN A 78 9.57 4.64 26.40
N LYS A 79 8.60 4.58 25.49
CA LYS A 79 7.89 3.35 25.10
C LYS A 79 8.37 2.80 23.76
N ASP A 80 9.45 3.33 23.20
CA ASP A 80 10.07 2.95 21.93
C ASP A 80 9.16 3.12 20.69
N PHE A 81 8.04 3.84 20.82
CA PHE A 81 7.21 4.23 19.68
C PHE A 81 7.85 5.34 18.84
N LEU A 82 8.70 6.14 19.45
CA LEU A 82 9.53 7.13 18.79
C LEU A 82 11.00 6.91 19.13
N SER A 83 11.86 7.28 18.20
CA SER A 83 13.29 7.46 18.39
C SER A 83 13.64 8.93 18.29
N LYS A 84 14.76 9.36 18.87
CA LYS A 84 15.25 10.73 18.81
C LYS A 84 16.69 10.75 18.34
N ASP A 85 16.97 11.49 17.30
CA ASP A 85 18.33 11.72 16.81
C ASP A 85 19.08 12.61 17.83
N PRO A 86 20.19 12.15 18.43
CA PRO A 86 20.92 12.92 19.45
C PRO A 86 21.59 14.17 18.90
N LYS A 87 21.89 14.23 17.58
CA LYS A 87 22.56 15.37 16.95
C LYS A 87 21.59 16.47 16.54
N THR A 88 20.47 16.09 15.96
CA THR A 88 19.49 17.04 15.42
C THR A 88 18.32 17.30 16.35
N GLY A 89 18.10 16.43 17.34
CA GLY A 89 16.94 16.48 18.24
C GLY A 89 15.61 16.13 17.57
N LEU A 90 15.65 15.67 16.31
CA LEU A 90 14.45 15.28 15.56
C LEU A 90 13.92 13.93 16.04
N TYR A 91 12.59 13.80 16.07
CA TYR A 91 11.90 12.56 16.38
C TYR A 91 11.54 11.80 15.10
N THR A 92 11.71 10.47 15.14
CA THR A 92 11.35 9.52 14.08
C THR A 92 10.50 8.41 14.67
N ILE A 93 9.85 7.62 13.82
CA ILE A 93 9.13 6.41 14.26
C ILE A 93 10.12 5.43 14.87
N GLY A 94 9.78 4.89 16.05
CA GLY A 94 10.63 3.97 16.81
C GLY A 94 10.38 2.50 16.49
N SER A 95 11.26 1.63 17.01
CA SER A 95 11.26 0.19 16.75
C SER A 95 9.99 -0.54 17.20
N LYS A 96 9.31 -0.04 18.23
CA LYS A 96 8.07 -0.65 18.72
C LYS A 96 6.95 -0.64 17.67
N ALA A 97 6.83 0.46 16.93
CA ALA A 97 5.86 0.55 15.84
C ALA A 97 6.15 -0.47 14.74
N LEU A 98 7.44 -0.67 14.39
CA LEU A 98 7.87 -1.67 13.42
C LEU A 98 7.51 -3.10 13.88
N ILE A 99 7.83 -3.46 15.12
CA ILE A 99 7.52 -4.77 15.70
C ILE A 99 6.01 -5.05 15.66
N LEU A 100 5.20 -4.07 16.04
CA LEU A 100 3.74 -4.21 16.01
C LEU A 100 3.20 -4.34 14.58
N GLY A 101 3.73 -3.57 13.64
CA GLY A 101 3.38 -3.67 12.22
C GLY A 101 3.70 -5.05 11.63
N PHE A 102 4.89 -5.59 11.91
CA PHE A 102 5.26 -6.95 11.50
C PHE A 102 4.37 -8.01 12.14
N SER A 103 4.05 -7.88 13.42
CA SER A 103 3.15 -8.80 14.10
C SER A 103 1.76 -8.78 13.46
N ALA A 104 1.22 -7.60 13.19
CA ALA A 104 -0.06 -7.45 12.53
C ALA A 104 -0.07 -8.09 11.14
N ALA A 105 0.93 -7.77 10.30
CA ALA A 105 1.02 -8.29 8.94
C ALA A 105 1.18 -9.82 8.89
N ASN A 106 1.99 -10.40 9.79
CA ASN A 106 2.20 -11.85 9.85
C ASN A 106 0.98 -12.64 10.33
N ASN A 107 0.09 -12.01 11.09
CA ASN A 107 -1.12 -12.63 11.63
C ASN A 107 -2.36 -12.42 10.73
N LEU A 108 -2.23 -11.73 9.59
CA LEU A 108 -3.33 -11.65 8.63
C LEU A 108 -3.66 -13.06 8.09
N PRO A 109 -4.94 -13.51 8.11
CA PRO A 109 -5.31 -14.83 7.59
C PRO A 109 -4.82 -15.06 6.16
N ILE A 110 -4.90 -14.03 5.31
CA ILE A 110 -4.43 -14.10 3.93
C ILE A 110 -2.91 -14.33 3.84
N ALA A 111 -2.11 -13.74 4.74
CA ALA A 111 -0.66 -13.93 4.74
C ALA A 111 -0.28 -15.37 5.11
N THR A 112 -0.94 -15.92 6.14
CA THR A 112 -0.70 -17.32 6.57
C THR A 112 -1.17 -18.32 5.53
N THR A 113 -2.33 -18.10 4.90
CA THR A 113 -2.88 -18.95 3.84
C THR A 113 -2.03 -18.90 2.57
N ALA A 114 -1.59 -17.73 2.13
CA ALA A 114 -0.84 -17.58 0.89
C ALA A 114 0.62 -18.06 0.97
N ARG A 115 1.22 -18.07 2.16
CA ARG A 115 2.64 -18.36 2.37
C ARG A 115 3.15 -19.65 1.69
N PRO A 116 2.54 -20.82 1.84
CA PRO A 116 3.03 -22.06 1.21
C PRO A 116 2.96 -21.98 -0.32
N TYR A 117 1.94 -21.34 -0.87
CA TYR A 117 1.77 -21.17 -2.32
C TYR A 117 2.77 -20.19 -2.91
N MET A 118 3.08 -19.10 -2.18
CA MET A 118 4.11 -18.15 -2.60
C MET A 118 5.49 -18.80 -2.64
N ALA A 119 5.82 -19.60 -1.62
CA ALA A 119 7.07 -20.36 -1.58
C ALA A 119 7.17 -21.33 -2.75
N PHE A 120 6.10 -22.11 -3.02
CA PHE A 120 6.02 -23.01 -4.16
C PHE A 120 6.25 -22.30 -5.50
N LEU A 121 5.56 -21.18 -5.75
CA LEU A 121 5.73 -20.42 -6.99
C LEU A 121 7.15 -19.84 -7.13
N ALA A 122 7.70 -19.31 -6.04
CA ALA A 122 9.05 -18.74 -6.05
C ALA A 122 10.11 -19.80 -6.36
N GLU A 123 9.99 -21.02 -5.79
CA GLU A 123 10.84 -22.15 -6.09
C GLU A 123 10.67 -22.63 -7.53
N LYS A 124 9.41 -22.90 -7.95
CA LYS A 124 9.09 -23.43 -9.29
C LYS A 124 9.63 -22.55 -10.41
N TYR A 125 9.47 -21.25 -10.29
CA TYR A 125 9.85 -20.30 -11.33
C TYR A 125 11.20 -19.61 -11.09
N SER A 126 11.86 -19.86 -9.95
CA SER A 126 13.11 -19.20 -9.54
C SER A 126 13.05 -17.69 -9.65
N ASN A 127 11.90 -17.10 -9.29
CA ASN A 127 11.62 -15.67 -9.40
C ASN A 127 10.93 -15.15 -8.13
N SER A 128 10.81 -13.83 -8.04
CA SER A 128 10.15 -13.19 -6.89
C SER A 128 8.63 -13.30 -6.98
N VAL A 129 8.00 -13.63 -5.85
CA VAL A 129 6.54 -13.68 -5.68
C VAL A 129 6.14 -12.75 -4.57
N SER A 130 5.18 -11.86 -4.81
CA SER A 130 4.69 -10.93 -3.80
C SER A 130 3.19 -11.05 -3.57
N LEU A 131 2.80 -10.79 -2.31
CA LEU A 131 1.43 -10.66 -1.87
C LEU A 131 1.19 -9.22 -1.45
N SER A 132 0.24 -8.54 -2.11
CA SER A 132 -0.19 -7.20 -1.75
C SER A 132 -1.63 -7.24 -1.27
N VAL A 133 -1.93 -6.62 -0.12
CA VAL A 133 -3.29 -6.53 0.43
C VAL A 133 -3.82 -5.12 0.30
N ILE A 134 -5.14 -5.02 0.25
CA ILE A 134 -5.88 -3.76 0.14
C ILE A 134 -6.62 -3.53 1.44
N GLU A 135 -6.36 -2.41 2.09
CA GLU A 135 -7.11 -1.97 3.27
C GLU A 135 -7.52 -0.51 3.11
N GLY A 136 -8.82 -0.30 2.92
CA GLY A 136 -9.36 1.02 2.58
C GLY A 136 -8.82 1.52 1.24
N SER A 137 -8.12 2.64 1.28
CA SER A 137 -7.42 3.24 0.12
C SER A 137 -5.93 2.88 0.05
N ASN A 138 -5.45 2.00 0.91
CA ASN A 138 -4.02 1.67 1.01
C ASN A 138 -3.73 0.29 0.45
N VAL A 139 -2.53 0.13 -0.09
CA VAL A 139 -1.98 -1.13 -0.55
C VAL A 139 -0.71 -1.44 0.22
N PHE A 140 -0.64 -2.64 0.76
CA PHE A 140 0.48 -3.10 1.56
C PHE A 140 1.08 -4.35 0.91
N VAL A 141 2.37 -4.32 0.58
CA VAL A 141 3.09 -5.55 0.24
C VAL A 141 3.45 -6.23 1.56
N ILE A 142 2.75 -7.33 1.87
CA ILE A 142 2.88 -8.05 3.15
C ILE A 142 3.70 -9.32 3.05
N GLY A 143 4.13 -9.71 1.87
CA GLY A 143 4.99 -10.86 1.65
C GLY A 143 5.75 -10.72 0.34
N ASN A 144 7.02 -11.09 0.37
CA ASN A 144 7.86 -11.22 -0.81
C ASN A 144 8.75 -12.44 -0.65
N TYR A 145 8.69 -13.37 -1.60
CA TYR A 145 9.50 -14.57 -1.67
C TYR A 145 10.36 -14.53 -2.91
N SER A 146 11.64 -14.81 -2.76
CA SER A 146 12.57 -14.96 -3.88
C SER A 146 12.98 -16.43 -4.00
N GLY A 147 13.10 -16.95 -5.21
CA GLY A 147 13.56 -18.33 -5.45
C GLY A 147 14.95 -18.65 -4.89
N TYR A 148 15.72 -17.63 -4.53
CA TYR A 148 17.05 -17.77 -3.94
C TYR A 148 17.11 -17.41 -2.46
N TYR A 149 16.19 -16.56 -1.97
CA TYR A 149 16.17 -16.10 -0.58
C TYR A 149 14.75 -15.83 -0.15
N THR A 150 14.35 -16.40 0.97
CA THR A 150 13.09 -16.05 1.64
C THR A 150 13.31 -14.71 2.36
N THR A 151 13.04 -13.62 1.70
CA THR A 151 13.07 -12.29 2.32
C THR A 151 11.66 -11.75 2.43
N THR A 152 11.23 -11.54 3.67
CA THR A 152 9.95 -10.88 3.92
C THR A 152 10.23 -9.37 3.94
N PHE A 153 9.95 -8.70 2.84
CA PHE A 153 9.96 -7.24 2.79
C PHE A 153 8.53 -6.73 2.91
N TYR A 154 8.33 -5.81 3.85
CA TYR A 154 7.08 -5.06 3.95
C TYR A 154 7.32 -3.70 3.33
N SER A 155 6.56 -3.36 2.33
CA SER A 155 6.53 -2.01 1.76
C SER A 155 5.15 -1.41 1.98
N LEU A 156 5.13 -0.30 2.68
CA LEU A 156 3.92 0.48 2.97
C LEU A 156 3.79 1.58 1.92
N HIS A 157 2.66 1.60 1.24
CA HIS A 157 2.32 2.68 0.32
C HIS A 157 0.96 3.24 0.69
N GLU A 158 0.95 4.44 1.25
CA GLU A 158 -0.25 5.09 1.79
C GLU A 158 -1.30 5.47 0.74
N ASN A 159 -1.02 5.28 -0.53
CA ASN A 159 -1.96 5.61 -1.58
C ASN A 159 -1.88 4.59 -2.71
N PRO A 160 -2.94 3.78 -2.95
CA PRO A 160 -2.98 2.82 -4.05
C PRO A 160 -2.84 3.49 -5.42
N LEU A 161 -2.99 4.80 -5.47
CA LEU A 161 -2.79 5.62 -6.64
C LEU A 161 -1.37 6.19 -6.74
N ASN A 162 -0.47 5.86 -5.79
CA ASN A 162 0.94 6.20 -5.89
C ASN A 162 1.67 5.13 -6.68
N CYS A 163 1.60 5.24 -8.00
CA CYS A 163 2.22 4.30 -8.94
C CYS A 163 3.74 4.18 -8.81
N GLU A 164 4.42 5.11 -8.15
CA GLU A 164 5.86 5.00 -7.87
C GLU A 164 6.18 3.95 -6.79
N ALA A 165 5.18 3.53 -6.07
CA ALA A 165 5.31 2.73 -4.87
C ALA A 165 5.07 1.23 -5.09
N TYR A 166 4.37 0.83 -6.16
CA TYR A 166 4.11 -0.56 -6.50
C TYR A 166 3.97 -0.76 -8.01
N ARG A 167 4.09 -2.01 -8.42
CA ARG A 167 4.08 -2.36 -9.84
C ARG A 167 2.76 -2.01 -10.51
N PRO A 168 2.79 -1.47 -11.75
CA PRO A 168 1.60 -1.16 -12.53
C PRO A 168 0.62 -2.33 -12.63
N ALA A 169 1.09 -3.57 -12.82
CA ALA A 169 0.23 -4.74 -12.88
C ALA A 169 -0.61 -4.93 -11.61
N VAL A 170 -0.07 -4.62 -10.42
CA VAL A 170 -0.80 -4.66 -9.14
C VAL A 170 -1.92 -3.62 -9.15
N ALA A 171 -1.60 -2.38 -9.54
CA ALA A 171 -2.59 -1.31 -9.63
C ALA A 171 -3.70 -1.63 -10.62
N HIS A 172 -3.36 -2.12 -11.81
CA HIS A 172 -4.33 -2.50 -12.83
C HIS A 172 -5.26 -3.60 -12.34
N CYS A 173 -4.71 -4.61 -11.67
CA CYS A 173 -5.49 -5.69 -11.08
C CYS A 173 -6.50 -5.16 -10.05
N MET A 174 -6.05 -4.26 -9.16
CA MET A 174 -6.90 -3.63 -8.15
C MET A 174 -8.00 -2.77 -8.75
N LEU A 175 -7.66 -1.91 -9.70
CA LEU A 175 -8.63 -1.04 -10.38
C LEU A 175 -9.68 -1.86 -11.14
N ALA A 176 -9.26 -2.92 -11.84
CA ALA A 176 -10.16 -3.76 -12.61
C ALA A 176 -11.25 -4.44 -11.78
N TYR A 177 -10.96 -4.78 -10.52
CA TYR A 177 -11.89 -5.52 -9.66
C TYR A 177 -12.60 -4.66 -8.61
N ASN A 178 -12.08 -3.46 -8.30
CA ASN A 178 -12.62 -2.63 -7.23
C ASN A 178 -13.26 -1.32 -7.70
N CYS A 179 -13.10 -0.95 -8.97
CA CYS A 179 -13.70 0.26 -9.55
C CYS A 179 -14.80 -0.05 -10.55
N GLN A 180 -15.69 0.92 -10.76
CA GLN A 180 -16.54 0.95 -11.95
C GLN A 180 -15.65 1.29 -13.16
N LEU A 181 -15.68 0.43 -14.19
CA LEU A 181 -14.79 0.55 -15.35
C LEU A 181 -15.38 1.51 -16.39
N GLU A 182 -15.43 2.77 -16.02
CA GLU A 182 -15.95 3.90 -16.81
C GLU A 182 -14.94 5.05 -16.78
N SER A 183 -14.88 5.83 -17.86
CA SER A 183 -13.96 6.97 -17.99
C SER A 183 -14.26 8.10 -16.99
N SER A 184 -15.48 8.15 -16.44
CA SER A 184 -15.91 9.06 -15.39
C SER A 184 -15.41 8.68 -14.00
N ASN A 185 -14.85 7.47 -13.80
CA ASN A 185 -14.42 7.02 -12.48
C ASN A 185 -13.20 7.80 -11.98
N GLU A 186 -13.35 8.47 -10.85
CA GLU A 186 -12.34 9.35 -10.27
C GLU A 186 -11.03 8.61 -9.96
N ALA A 187 -11.09 7.38 -9.44
CA ALA A 187 -9.89 6.60 -9.12
C ALA A 187 -9.06 6.27 -10.37
N ILE A 188 -9.73 5.96 -11.48
CA ILE A 188 -9.09 5.68 -12.78
C ILE A 188 -8.46 6.97 -13.34
N GLN A 189 -9.16 8.12 -13.24
CA GLN A 189 -8.64 9.43 -13.67
C GLN A 189 -7.40 9.82 -12.86
N ILE A 190 -7.46 9.70 -11.53
CA ILE A 190 -6.33 10.00 -10.65
C ILE A 190 -5.15 9.08 -10.96
N TYR A 191 -5.38 7.78 -11.16
CA TYR A 191 -4.32 6.84 -11.54
C TYR A 191 -3.64 7.29 -12.84
N LEU A 192 -4.40 7.55 -13.91
CA LEU A 192 -3.85 7.96 -15.20
C LEU A 192 -3.02 9.25 -15.09
N SER A 193 -3.53 10.24 -14.36
CA SER A 193 -2.84 11.53 -14.16
C SER A 193 -1.48 11.36 -13.45
N LYS A 194 -1.40 10.46 -12.48
CA LYS A 194 -0.16 10.16 -11.76
C LYS A 194 0.84 9.39 -12.60
N VAL A 195 0.38 8.38 -13.34
CA VAL A 195 1.22 7.59 -14.23
C VAL A 195 1.84 8.47 -15.32
N SER A 196 1.05 9.37 -15.91
CA SER A 196 1.53 10.30 -16.97
C SER A 196 2.63 11.23 -16.46
N ASN A 197 2.67 11.54 -15.17
CA ASN A 197 3.65 12.41 -14.52
C ASN A 197 4.79 11.64 -13.80
N SER A 198 4.78 10.31 -13.88
CA SER A 198 5.73 9.48 -13.14
C SER A 198 7.06 9.29 -13.89
N ARG A 199 8.07 8.79 -13.15
CA ARG A 199 9.38 8.42 -13.71
C ARG A 199 9.36 7.12 -14.52
N PHE A 200 8.24 6.45 -14.58
CA PHE A 200 8.09 5.20 -15.32
C PHE A 200 8.24 5.46 -16.82
N LYS A 201 9.19 4.77 -17.45
CA LYS A 201 9.53 4.94 -18.87
C LYS A 201 8.78 3.96 -19.77
N GLY A 202 7.67 3.37 -19.30
CA GLY A 202 6.91 2.38 -20.06
C GLY A 202 5.87 2.99 -20.99
N ASN A 203 5.32 2.16 -21.88
CA ASN A 203 4.17 2.49 -22.73
C ASN A 203 2.92 2.61 -21.84
N PHE A 204 2.68 3.82 -21.37
CA PHE A 204 1.45 4.13 -20.64
C PHE A 204 0.31 4.41 -21.62
N PHE A 205 -0.89 4.24 -21.10
CA PHE A 205 -2.10 4.54 -21.85
C PHE A 205 -2.11 6.00 -22.28
N THR A 206 -2.42 6.23 -23.55
CA THR A 206 -2.50 7.57 -24.13
C THR A 206 -3.81 8.27 -23.79
N SER A 207 -4.83 7.51 -23.45
CA SER A 207 -6.14 8.01 -23.06
C SER A 207 -6.74 7.21 -21.88
N ILE A 208 -7.73 7.81 -21.24
CA ILE A 208 -8.49 7.13 -20.18
C ILE A 208 -9.31 5.96 -20.74
N ASP A 209 -9.79 6.07 -21.99
CA ASP A 209 -10.56 5.03 -22.65
C ASP A 209 -9.70 3.80 -22.94
N ASP A 210 -8.43 4.00 -23.33
CA ASP A 210 -7.47 2.91 -23.52
C ASP A 210 -7.21 2.19 -22.18
N LEU A 211 -7.04 2.94 -21.10
CA LEU A 211 -6.89 2.36 -19.76
C LEU A 211 -8.14 1.57 -19.37
N VAL A 212 -9.33 2.13 -19.55
CA VAL A 212 -10.60 1.44 -19.22
C VAL A 212 -10.76 0.17 -20.05
N ALA A 213 -10.44 0.20 -21.35
CA ALA A 213 -10.48 -0.97 -22.23
C ALA A 213 -9.51 -2.06 -21.74
N TYR A 214 -8.29 -1.67 -21.34
CA TYR A 214 -7.31 -2.58 -20.76
C TYR A 214 -7.78 -3.17 -19.42
N LEU A 215 -8.34 -2.37 -18.52
CA LEU A 215 -8.87 -2.85 -17.23
C LEU A 215 -10.03 -3.83 -17.42
N LYS A 216 -10.89 -3.60 -18.41
CA LYS A 216 -11.94 -4.58 -18.81
C LYS A 216 -11.33 -5.90 -19.28
N LYS A 217 -10.25 -5.83 -20.08
CA LYS A 217 -9.51 -7.02 -20.48
C LYS A 217 -8.89 -7.73 -19.27
N VAL A 218 -8.22 -7.02 -18.36
CA VAL A 218 -7.68 -7.60 -17.11
C VAL A 218 -8.77 -8.33 -16.33
N LYS A 219 -9.97 -7.75 -16.24
CA LYS A 219 -11.11 -8.37 -15.53
C LYS A 219 -11.61 -9.64 -16.23
N ASN A 220 -11.63 -9.67 -17.54
CA ASN A 220 -12.04 -10.84 -18.32
C ASN A 220 -11.00 -11.94 -18.32
N ASP A 221 -9.72 -11.59 -18.50
CA ASP A 221 -8.61 -12.54 -18.57
C ASP A 221 -8.21 -13.06 -17.17
N GLY A 222 -8.59 -12.35 -16.09
CA GLY A 222 -8.30 -12.69 -14.70
C GLY A 222 -6.91 -12.28 -14.24
N TYR A 223 -6.10 -11.64 -15.06
CA TYR A 223 -4.74 -11.22 -14.70
C TYR A 223 -4.35 -9.90 -15.35
N ALA A 224 -3.44 -9.19 -14.69
CA ALA A 224 -2.74 -8.04 -15.24
C ALA A 224 -1.28 -8.41 -15.57
N TYR A 225 -0.71 -7.68 -16.51
CA TYR A 225 0.64 -7.91 -17.00
C TYR A 225 1.38 -6.59 -17.19
N GLU A 226 2.66 -6.56 -16.86
CA GLU A 226 3.57 -5.46 -17.17
C GLU A 226 4.87 -5.99 -17.80
N SER A 227 5.47 -5.20 -18.68
CA SER A 227 6.72 -5.54 -19.37
C SER A 227 7.59 -4.31 -19.57
N GLY A 228 8.36 -3.97 -18.54
CA GLY A 228 9.30 -2.86 -18.60
C GLY A 228 8.74 -1.53 -18.13
N GLU A 229 7.49 -1.47 -17.66
CA GLU A 229 6.87 -0.25 -17.16
C GLU A 229 7.47 0.16 -15.80
N TYR A 230 7.77 -0.79 -14.94
CA TYR A 230 8.41 -0.53 -13.63
C TYR A 230 9.93 -0.52 -13.74
N HIS A 231 10.52 -1.59 -14.30
CA HIS A 231 11.93 -1.69 -14.64
C HIS A 231 12.06 -2.27 -16.05
N PHE A 232 12.87 -1.63 -16.89
CA PHE A 232 13.00 -1.93 -18.33
C PHE A 232 13.15 -3.41 -18.67
N ASP A 233 13.95 -4.15 -17.88
CA ASP A 233 14.24 -5.57 -18.11
C ASP A 233 13.38 -6.52 -17.26
N GLU A 234 12.31 -6.05 -16.64
CA GLU A 234 11.45 -6.87 -15.81
C GLU A 234 10.08 -7.16 -16.44
N LEU A 235 9.54 -8.30 -16.03
CA LEU A 235 8.15 -8.72 -16.27
C LEU A 235 7.44 -8.90 -14.94
N CYS A 236 6.15 -8.66 -14.93
CA CYS A 236 5.28 -9.00 -13.81
C CYS A 236 3.95 -9.55 -14.32
N TYR A 237 3.50 -10.65 -13.72
CA TYR A 237 2.14 -11.18 -13.85
C TYR A 237 1.47 -11.07 -12.49
N CYS A 238 0.26 -10.54 -12.46
CA CYS A 238 -0.49 -10.25 -11.26
C CYS A 238 -1.92 -10.74 -11.38
N VAL A 239 -2.40 -11.47 -10.37
CA VAL A 239 -3.78 -11.96 -10.28
C VAL A 239 -4.46 -11.44 -9.01
N PRO A 240 -5.79 -11.22 -9.01
CA PRO A 240 -6.51 -10.81 -7.80
C PRO A 240 -6.78 -12.02 -6.91
N ILE A 241 -6.73 -11.84 -5.60
CA ILE A 241 -7.35 -12.74 -4.61
C ILE A 241 -8.69 -12.11 -4.25
N LEU A 242 -9.78 -12.86 -4.46
CA LEU A 242 -11.13 -12.32 -4.43
C LEU A 242 -11.89 -12.70 -3.14
N ASN A 243 -12.67 -11.75 -2.66
CA ASN A 243 -13.77 -12.01 -1.73
C ASN A 243 -15.01 -11.27 -2.26
N ASN A 244 -16.13 -11.99 -2.44
CA ASN A 244 -17.38 -11.43 -2.99
C ASN A 244 -17.14 -10.63 -4.30
N LYS A 245 -16.37 -11.19 -5.22
CA LYS A 245 -16.01 -10.60 -6.52
C LYS A 245 -15.16 -9.32 -6.47
N LYS A 246 -14.73 -8.87 -5.27
CA LYS A 246 -13.80 -7.77 -5.08
C LYS A 246 -12.40 -8.30 -4.78
N ALA A 247 -11.40 -7.64 -5.30
CA ALA A 247 -10.01 -7.94 -4.95
C ALA A 247 -9.73 -7.43 -3.53
N ILE A 248 -9.41 -8.35 -2.63
CA ILE A 248 -8.94 -8.04 -1.27
C ILE A 248 -7.41 -8.03 -1.21
N ALA A 249 -6.78 -8.70 -2.16
CA ALA A 249 -5.34 -8.77 -2.32
C ALA A 249 -4.97 -9.09 -3.77
N THR A 250 -3.68 -9.06 -4.06
CA THR A 250 -3.12 -9.53 -5.32
C THR A 250 -1.92 -10.43 -5.05
N LEU A 251 -1.79 -11.48 -5.86
CA LEU A 251 -0.63 -12.35 -5.93
C LEU A 251 0.11 -12.07 -7.23
N SER A 252 1.41 -11.78 -7.17
CA SER A 252 2.19 -11.49 -8.36
C SER A 252 3.51 -12.23 -8.39
N ILE A 253 3.93 -12.65 -9.59
CA ILE A 253 5.27 -13.16 -9.89
C ILE A 253 5.97 -12.13 -10.77
N TYR A 254 7.21 -11.83 -10.45
CA TYR A 254 7.98 -10.84 -11.18
C TYR A 254 9.48 -11.16 -11.16
N GLY A 255 10.18 -10.65 -12.13
CA GLY A 255 11.61 -10.77 -12.26
C GLY A 255 12.14 -10.35 -13.61
N HIS A 256 13.43 -10.58 -13.82
CA HIS A 256 14.08 -10.21 -15.07
C HIS A 256 13.53 -11.02 -16.24
N LYS A 257 13.31 -10.36 -17.39
CA LYS A 257 12.77 -10.97 -18.61
C LYS A 257 13.49 -12.24 -19.05
N SER A 258 14.84 -12.26 -18.96
CA SER A 258 15.63 -13.41 -19.37
C SER A 258 15.39 -14.67 -18.51
N TYR A 259 14.91 -14.52 -17.28
CA TYR A 259 14.56 -15.65 -16.42
C TYR A 259 13.11 -16.08 -16.58
N LEU A 260 12.17 -15.13 -16.54
CA LEU A 260 10.73 -15.46 -16.68
C LEU A 260 10.39 -15.99 -18.08
N ASN A 261 11.05 -15.51 -19.15
CA ASN A 261 10.85 -16.01 -20.50
C ASN A 261 11.37 -17.44 -20.76
N LYS A 262 12.04 -18.08 -19.78
CA LYS A 262 12.37 -19.50 -19.85
C LYS A 262 11.14 -20.40 -19.63
N PHE A 263 10.07 -19.84 -19.09
CA PHE A 263 8.82 -20.55 -18.84
C PHE A 263 7.74 -20.07 -19.82
N HIS A 264 6.83 -20.96 -20.17
CA HIS A 264 5.68 -20.56 -20.98
C HIS A 264 4.76 -19.63 -20.18
N LYS A 265 4.43 -18.49 -20.79
CA LYS A 265 3.55 -17.49 -20.18
C LYS A 265 2.23 -18.10 -19.67
N GLN A 266 1.64 -19.02 -20.44
CA GLN A 266 0.37 -19.67 -20.09
C GLN A 266 0.49 -20.51 -18.82
N ASP A 267 1.64 -21.16 -18.57
CA ASP A 267 1.84 -21.98 -17.37
C ASP A 267 1.93 -21.10 -16.13
N ILE A 268 2.65 -19.97 -16.22
CA ILE A 268 2.75 -19.01 -15.13
C ILE A 268 1.36 -18.45 -14.79
N ILE A 269 0.60 -18.02 -15.80
CA ILE A 269 -0.73 -17.45 -15.60
C ILE A 269 -1.69 -18.49 -15.01
N LYS A 270 -1.67 -19.72 -15.54
CA LYS A 270 -2.51 -20.79 -15.05
C LYS A 270 -2.24 -21.09 -13.58
N ASP A 271 -0.99 -21.28 -13.20
CA ASP A 271 -0.63 -21.54 -11.80
C ASP A 271 -1.05 -20.40 -10.87
N LEU A 272 -0.84 -19.13 -11.30
CA LEU A 272 -1.26 -17.98 -10.52
C LEU A 272 -2.77 -17.95 -10.32
N LEU A 273 -3.56 -18.21 -11.37
CA LEU A 273 -5.02 -18.21 -11.31
C LEU A 273 -5.54 -19.35 -10.45
N ASP A 274 -5.01 -20.57 -10.60
CA ASP A 274 -5.41 -21.73 -9.81
C ASP A 274 -5.10 -21.53 -8.31
N ILE A 275 -3.91 -21.01 -7.99
CA ILE A 275 -3.51 -20.67 -6.62
C ILE A 275 -4.35 -19.54 -6.05
N SER A 276 -4.57 -18.47 -6.82
CA SER A 276 -5.41 -17.34 -6.38
C SER A 276 -6.83 -17.80 -6.04
N LYS A 277 -7.41 -18.65 -6.88
CA LYS A 277 -8.73 -19.25 -6.61
C LYS A 277 -8.71 -20.08 -5.34
N THR A 278 -7.70 -20.94 -5.17
CA THR A 278 -7.56 -21.78 -3.96
C THR A 278 -7.48 -20.93 -2.69
N ILE A 279 -6.67 -19.86 -2.71
CA ILE A 279 -6.55 -18.94 -1.57
C ILE A 279 -7.89 -18.23 -1.31
N SER A 280 -8.57 -17.77 -2.37
CA SER A 280 -9.88 -17.12 -2.26
C SER A 280 -10.92 -18.04 -1.62
N ASP A 281 -10.97 -19.30 -2.05
CA ASP A 281 -11.91 -20.31 -1.53
C ASP A 281 -11.61 -20.64 -0.06
N LEU A 282 -10.34 -20.80 0.31
CA LEU A 282 -9.93 -21.04 1.71
C LEU A 282 -10.30 -19.89 2.64
N LEU A 283 -10.16 -18.64 2.19
CA LEU A 283 -10.52 -17.46 2.98
C LEU A 283 -12.01 -17.24 3.09
N SER A 284 -12.80 -17.72 2.12
CA SER A 284 -14.26 -17.60 2.15
C SER A 284 -14.92 -18.61 3.09
N ASN A 285 -14.20 -19.70 3.44
CA ASN A 285 -14.68 -20.78 4.29
C ASN A 285 -14.17 -20.68 5.75
N SER A 286 -13.34 -19.67 6.05
CA SER A 286 -12.80 -19.37 7.38
C SER A 286 -13.56 -18.21 8.05
#